data_d030ba55ccf38cb57582409ca33b0ffd
#
_entry.id   d030ba55ccf38cb57582409ca33b0ffd
#
_cell.length_a   1.000
_cell.length_b   1.000
_cell.length_c   1.000
_cell.angle_alpha   90.00
_cell.angle_beta   90.00
_cell.angle_gamma   90.00
#
_symmetry.space_group_name_H-M   'P 1'
#
loop_
_entity.id
_entity.type
_entity.pdbx_description
1 polymer ?
#
loop_
_entity_poly.entity_id
_entity_poly.type
_entity_poly.pdbx_seq_one_letter_code
_entity_poly.pdbx_strand_id
1 'polypeptide(L)'
;KTKKISLFGRNSTDFVVGLASGGGKISGDDDLKTVFDSVGVSINETLWNYYTSSEEGKRRSSEQIKIGEIDPASYPSDVKASYSEYSDAAFVVISRNFGEGHDAPTDPAAILDGDGTHYALQLQEKERAVIEEAKKCSDKVIVIINSDNVMEIGELKDDPEIDAILQVGGTCVYGLYGVANVITGETSP
;
A
#
# COMPACT_ATOMS: atom_id res chain seq x y z
N LYS A 1 -15.13 12.22 11.46
CA LYS A 1 -14.10 12.39 10.43
C LYS A 1 -12.85 11.66 10.89
N THR A 2 -12.29 10.79 10.08
CA THR A 2 -11.06 10.04 10.36
C THR A 2 -9.91 11.02 10.53
N LYS A 3 -9.17 10.89 11.62
CA LYS A 3 -8.04 11.80 11.95
C LYS A 3 -6.73 11.09 12.23
N LYS A 4 -6.76 9.86 12.75
CA LYS A 4 -5.59 9.08 13.12
C LYS A 4 -5.65 7.71 12.46
N ILE A 5 -4.77 7.44 11.52
CA ILE A 5 -4.80 6.24 10.68
C ILE A 5 -3.48 5.48 10.72
N SER A 6 -3.53 4.20 10.39
CA SER A 6 -2.35 3.39 10.12
C SER A 6 -2.26 3.04 8.63
N LEU A 7 -1.09 3.26 8.04
CA LEU A 7 -0.79 2.90 6.65
C LEU A 7 0.05 1.62 6.65
N PHE A 8 -0.55 0.55 6.19
CA PHE A 8 0.07 -0.77 6.07
C PHE A 8 0.56 -1.02 4.65
N GLY A 9 1.48 -1.95 4.56
CA GLY A 9 2.09 -2.36 3.31
C GLY A 9 3.35 -1.55 3.00
N ARG A 10 4.40 -2.25 2.59
CA ARG A 10 5.69 -1.65 2.21
C ARG A 10 5.53 -0.55 1.17
N ASN A 11 4.61 -0.74 0.22
CA ASN A 11 4.36 0.21 -0.85
C ASN A 11 3.61 1.48 -0.39
N SER A 12 3.12 1.55 0.86
CA SER A 12 2.60 2.80 1.41
C SER A 12 3.66 3.90 1.47
N THR A 13 4.92 3.53 1.70
CA THR A 13 6.07 4.44 1.75
C THR A 13 6.81 4.56 0.42
N ASP A 14 6.38 3.81 -0.59
CA ASP A 14 6.98 3.78 -1.94
C ASP A 14 5.89 3.65 -3.01
N PHE A 15 4.94 4.57 -2.95
CA PHE A 15 3.76 4.60 -3.81
C PHE A 15 4.15 4.74 -5.29
N VAL A 16 3.50 3.99 -6.17
CA VAL A 16 3.71 4.10 -7.61
C VAL A 16 3.03 5.37 -8.12
N VAL A 17 3.82 6.35 -8.51
CA VAL A 17 3.32 7.62 -9.04
C VAL A 17 3.34 7.67 -10.56
N GLY A 18 4.01 6.74 -11.21
CA GLY A 18 4.06 6.61 -12.67
C GLY A 18 4.64 5.29 -13.13
N LEU A 19 4.32 4.90 -14.36
CA LEU A 19 4.87 3.71 -15.01
C LEU A 19 6.29 3.95 -15.52
N ALA A 20 7.02 2.87 -15.78
CA ALA A 20 8.41 2.84 -16.19
C ALA A 20 8.79 3.78 -17.35
N SER A 21 7.88 4.01 -18.31
CA SER A 21 8.08 4.90 -19.46
C SER A 21 7.26 6.18 -19.45
N GLY A 22 6.30 6.32 -18.53
CA GLY A 22 5.28 7.38 -18.54
C GLY A 22 5.35 8.39 -17.40
N GLY A 23 6.36 8.39 -16.61
CA GLY A 23 6.51 9.32 -15.49
C GLY A 23 7.14 8.64 -14.30
N GLY A 24 8.17 9.23 -13.77
CA GLY A 24 8.85 8.76 -12.58
C GLY A 24 8.59 9.69 -11.40
N LYS A 25 8.91 9.21 -10.22
CA LYS A 25 9.01 10.04 -9.03
C LYS A 25 10.10 11.09 -9.27
N ILE A 26 9.74 12.37 -9.16
CA ILE A 26 10.70 13.47 -9.21
C ILE A 26 11.28 13.63 -7.81
N SER A 27 12.57 13.90 -7.71
CA SER A 27 13.22 14.13 -6.41
C SER A 27 12.54 15.30 -5.68
N GLY A 28 12.02 15.04 -4.48
CA GLY A 28 11.28 16.01 -3.70
C GLY A 28 9.76 15.96 -3.85
N ASP A 29 9.23 14.95 -4.56
CA ASP A 29 7.80 14.69 -4.59
C ASP A 29 7.29 14.31 -3.20
N ASP A 30 6.08 14.78 -2.90
CA ASP A 30 5.38 14.43 -1.69
C ASP A 30 5.07 12.92 -1.63
N ASP A 31 5.07 12.39 -0.43
CA ASP A 31 4.67 11.02 -0.11
C ASP A 31 3.25 11.00 0.49
N LEU A 32 2.70 9.81 0.71
CA LEU A 32 1.39 9.67 1.33
C LEU A 32 1.32 10.33 2.72
N LYS A 33 2.40 10.29 3.50
CA LYS A 33 2.44 10.94 4.81
C LYS A 33 2.23 12.44 4.69
N THR A 34 3.03 13.10 3.86
CA THR A 34 2.97 14.53 3.62
C THR A 34 1.58 14.95 3.13
N VAL A 35 1.02 14.17 2.22
CA VAL A 35 -0.29 14.47 1.64
C VAL A 35 -1.42 14.29 2.66
N PHE A 36 -1.42 13.25 3.47
CA PHE A 36 -2.39 13.07 4.55
C PHE A 36 -2.27 14.14 5.63
N ASP A 37 -1.05 14.51 6.02
CA ASP A 37 -0.82 15.59 6.98
C ASP A 37 -1.41 16.92 6.46
N SER A 38 -1.31 17.20 5.15
CA SER A 38 -1.85 18.42 4.54
C SER A 38 -3.37 18.55 4.63
N VAL A 39 -4.09 17.43 4.73
CA VAL A 39 -5.55 17.39 4.89
C VAL A 39 -5.98 17.14 6.35
N GLY A 40 -5.06 17.24 7.31
CA GLY A 40 -5.29 17.13 8.74
C GLY A 40 -5.56 15.69 9.22
N VAL A 41 -5.00 14.71 8.54
CA VAL A 41 -5.02 13.29 8.92
C VAL A 41 -3.64 12.89 9.38
N SER A 42 -3.50 12.47 10.64
CA SER A 42 -2.23 12.02 11.21
C SER A 42 -2.04 10.54 10.96
N ILE A 43 -0.88 10.16 10.46
CA ILE A 43 -0.53 8.75 10.27
C ILE A 43 0.26 8.19 11.46
N ASN A 44 0.23 6.87 11.60
CA ASN A 44 1.03 6.14 12.59
C ASN A 44 2.52 6.21 12.23
N GLU A 45 3.24 7.13 12.89
CA GLU A 45 4.67 7.34 12.62
C GLU A 45 5.54 6.14 13.03
N THR A 46 5.14 5.38 14.04
CA THR A 46 5.90 4.18 14.45
C THR A 46 5.90 3.13 13.34
N LEU A 47 4.71 2.86 12.75
CA LEU A 47 4.58 1.95 11.62
C LEU A 47 5.27 2.52 10.36
N TRP A 48 5.09 3.81 10.06
CA TRP A 48 5.75 4.48 8.95
C TRP A 48 7.27 4.40 9.04
N ASN A 49 7.83 4.70 10.22
CA ASN A 49 9.27 4.66 10.46
C ASN A 49 9.82 3.23 10.39
N TYR A 50 9.03 2.23 10.77
CA TYR A 50 9.42 0.83 10.58
C TYR A 50 9.64 0.54 9.09
N TYR A 51 8.72 0.93 8.21
CA TYR A 51 8.87 0.72 6.76
C TYR A 51 9.98 1.57 6.13
N THR A 52 10.28 2.74 6.65
CA THR A 52 11.28 3.65 6.06
C THR A 52 12.67 3.52 6.64
N SER A 53 12.81 3.03 7.87
CA SER A 53 14.06 3.09 8.63
C SER A 53 14.62 1.75 9.06
N SER A 54 13.79 0.70 9.27
CA SER A 54 14.31 -0.63 9.61
C SER A 54 14.97 -1.31 8.40
N GLU A 55 15.85 -2.24 8.66
CA GLU A 55 16.49 -3.00 7.56
C GLU A 55 15.49 -3.83 6.77
N GLU A 56 14.50 -4.42 7.47
CA GLU A 56 13.41 -5.16 6.82
C GLU A 56 12.50 -4.23 6.01
N GLY A 57 12.14 -3.07 6.59
CA GLY A 57 11.26 -2.10 5.95
C GLY A 57 11.85 -1.48 4.69
N LYS A 58 13.13 -1.13 4.72
CA LYS A 58 13.85 -0.55 3.58
C LYS A 58 14.07 -1.54 2.44
N ARG A 59 14.13 -2.82 2.76
CA ARG A 59 14.39 -3.84 1.75
C ARG A 59 13.26 -3.85 0.72
N ARG A 60 13.61 -3.50 -0.51
CA ARG A 60 12.71 -3.62 -1.67
C ARG A 60 13.11 -4.86 -2.46
N SER A 61 12.14 -5.68 -2.75
CA SER A 61 12.38 -6.94 -3.45
C SER A 61 12.54 -6.73 -4.95
N SER A 62 11.70 -5.86 -5.49
CA SER A 62 11.76 -5.44 -6.87
C SER A 62 11.28 -4.00 -6.95
N GLU A 63 12.20 -3.09 -7.21
CA GLU A 63 11.85 -1.69 -7.39
C GLU A 63 10.95 -1.45 -8.61
N GLN A 64 11.04 -2.34 -9.60
CA GLN A 64 10.31 -2.19 -10.86
C GLN A 64 8.89 -2.70 -10.76
N ILE A 65 8.67 -3.92 -10.26
CA ILE A 65 7.35 -4.56 -10.30
C ILE A 65 6.52 -4.38 -9.02
N LYS A 66 7.13 -3.92 -7.93
CA LYS A 66 6.49 -3.61 -6.65
C LYS A 66 5.82 -4.81 -5.93
N ILE A 67 6.15 -6.04 -6.29
CA ILE A 67 5.74 -7.24 -5.56
C ILE A 67 6.75 -7.51 -4.44
N GLY A 68 6.26 -8.04 -3.35
CA GLY A 68 7.04 -8.39 -2.17
C GLY A 68 6.63 -7.56 -0.96
N GLU A 69 6.32 -8.24 0.12
CA GLU A 69 5.81 -7.64 1.34
C GLU A 69 6.54 -8.22 2.57
N ILE A 70 6.45 -7.52 3.68
CA ILE A 70 7.00 -7.95 4.97
C ILE A 70 5.95 -8.77 5.68
N ASP A 71 6.34 -9.93 6.19
CA ASP A 71 5.47 -10.73 7.05
C ASP A 71 5.18 -9.98 8.36
N PRO A 72 3.90 -9.68 8.69
CA PRO A 72 3.54 -9.00 9.93
C PRO A 72 3.91 -9.78 11.21
N ALA A 73 4.20 -11.07 11.09
CA ALA A 73 4.74 -11.84 12.21
C ALA A 73 6.09 -11.25 12.70
N SER A 74 6.84 -10.60 11.82
CA SER A 74 8.12 -9.96 12.14
C SER A 74 8.00 -8.53 12.68
N TYR A 75 6.80 -7.94 12.70
CA TYR A 75 6.63 -6.58 13.21
C TYR A 75 6.99 -6.48 14.68
N PRO A 76 7.82 -5.50 15.07
CA PRO A 76 8.18 -5.26 16.45
C PRO A 76 6.97 -5.00 17.36
N SER A 77 7.11 -5.28 18.64
CA SER A 77 6.03 -5.13 19.61
C SER A 77 5.57 -3.68 19.78
N ASP A 78 6.45 -2.70 19.65
CA ASP A 78 6.13 -1.28 19.69
C ASP A 78 5.33 -0.83 18.48
N VAL A 79 5.60 -1.38 17.29
CA VAL A 79 4.78 -1.17 16.10
C VAL A 79 3.35 -1.67 16.35
N LYS A 80 3.20 -2.90 16.85
CA LYS A 80 1.85 -3.45 17.16
C LYS A 80 1.15 -2.68 18.28
N ALA A 81 1.88 -2.24 19.30
CA ALA A 81 1.31 -1.44 20.37
C ALA A 81 0.80 -0.06 19.92
N SER A 82 1.39 0.51 18.86
CA SER A 82 1.00 1.83 18.33
C SER A 82 -0.38 1.83 17.65
N TYR A 83 -0.90 0.68 17.25
CA TYR A 83 -2.19 0.58 16.55
C TYR A 83 -3.33 1.20 17.35
N SER A 84 -3.35 1.01 18.67
CA SER A 84 -4.42 1.50 19.54
C SER A 84 -4.59 3.03 19.52
N GLU A 85 -3.54 3.76 19.17
CA GLU A 85 -3.60 5.21 19.04
C GLU A 85 -4.03 5.67 17.63
N TYR A 86 -3.83 4.84 16.60
CA TYR A 86 -4.06 5.18 15.19
C TYR A 86 -5.07 4.23 14.53
N SER A 87 -6.19 4.04 15.20
CA SER A 87 -7.21 3.04 14.86
C SER A 87 -8.49 3.61 14.22
N ASP A 88 -8.52 4.89 13.84
CA ASP A 88 -9.71 5.45 13.17
C ASP A 88 -9.98 4.79 11.81
N ALA A 89 -8.92 4.38 11.10
CA ALA A 89 -8.95 3.50 9.95
C ALA A 89 -7.58 2.88 9.69
N ALA A 90 -7.55 1.71 9.09
CA ALA A 90 -6.35 1.07 8.55
C ALA A 90 -6.41 1.05 7.02
N PHE A 91 -5.36 1.54 6.38
CA PHE A 91 -5.20 1.50 4.93
C PHE A 91 -4.11 0.52 4.57
N VAL A 92 -4.36 -0.33 3.59
CA VAL A 92 -3.35 -1.27 3.08
C VAL A 92 -3.06 -0.91 1.63
N VAL A 93 -1.81 -0.64 1.30
CA VAL A 93 -1.38 -0.30 -0.06
C VAL A 93 -0.77 -1.51 -0.73
N ILE A 94 -1.44 -1.99 -1.77
CA ILE A 94 -0.96 -3.06 -2.65
C ILE A 94 -0.59 -2.44 -3.99
N SER A 95 0.64 -2.65 -4.45
CA SER A 95 1.09 -2.04 -5.70
C SER A 95 1.53 -3.08 -6.72
N ARG A 96 1.33 -2.72 -8.00
CA ARG A 96 1.92 -3.39 -9.16
C ARG A 96 2.40 -2.33 -10.14
N ASN A 97 3.57 -2.55 -10.71
CA ASN A 97 4.17 -1.63 -11.66
C ASN A 97 4.70 -2.41 -12.87
N PHE A 98 3.80 -2.83 -13.74
CA PHE A 98 4.12 -3.46 -15.00
C PHE A 98 3.83 -2.50 -16.15
N GLY A 99 4.63 -2.53 -17.19
CA GLY A 99 4.44 -1.67 -18.34
C GLY A 99 5.48 -1.92 -19.42
N GLU A 100 5.66 -0.96 -20.30
CA GLU A 100 6.60 -1.06 -21.40
C GLU A 100 8.02 -1.41 -20.91
N GLY A 101 8.57 -2.51 -21.43
CA GLY A 101 9.88 -3.03 -21.02
C GLY A 101 9.91 -3.78 -19.68
N HIS A 102 8.77 -3.88 -18.99
CA HIS A 102 8.63 -4.55 -17.69
C HIS A 102 7.33 -5.36 -17.65
N ASP A 103 7.29 -6.45 -18.40
CA ASP A 103 6.13 -7.34 -18.45
C ASP A 103 5.91 -8.05 -17.12
N ALA A 104 4.64 -8.31 -16.81
CA ALA A 104 4.28 -9.12 -15.66
C ALA A 104 4.84 -10.55 -15.82
N PRO A 105 5.57 -11.09 -14.81
CA PRO A 105 5.99 -12.49 -14.83
C PRO A 105 4.78 -13.42 -14.98
N THR A 106 4.88 -14.36 -15.90
CA THR A 106 3.82 -15.35 -16.18
C THR A 106 3.98 -16.64 -15.36
N ASP A 107 5.14 -16.82 -14.72
CA ASP A 107 5.44 -17.93 -13.84
C ASP A 107 5.54 -17.42 -12.39
N PRO A 108 4.70 -17.91 -11.46
CA PRO A 108 4.80 -17.53 -10.05
C PRO A 108 6.20 -17.73 -9.45
N ALA A 109 6.92 -18.77 -9.86
CA ALA A 109 8.27 -19.05 -9.36
C ALA A 109 9.32 -18.04 -9.85
N ALA A 110 9.03 -17.28 -10.90
CA ALA A 110 9.90 -16.23 -11.42
C ALA A 110 9.69 -14.87 -10.75
N ILE A 111 8.67 -14.74 -9.87
CA ILE A 111 8.39 -13.50 -9.17
C ILE A 111 9.39 -13.33 -8.04
N LEU A 112 10.27 -12.35 -8.16
CA LEU A 112 11.23 -12.04 -7.11
C LEU A 112 10.52 -11.60 -5.83
N ASP A 113 10.81 -12.27 -4.72
CA ASP A 113 10.15 -12.10 -3.41
C ASP A 113 8.63 -12.34 -3.40
N GLY A 114 8.10 -12.97 -4.44
CA GLY A 114 6.77 -13.58 -4.42
C GLY A 114 6.74 -14.86 -3.59
N ASP A 115 5.56 -15.41 -3.41
CA ASP A 115 5.37 -16.66 -2.65
C ASP A 115 5.60 -17.94 -3.49
N GLY A 116 5.90 -17.78 -4.78
CA GLY A 116 6.15 -18.89 -5.71
C GLY A 116 4.88 -19.65 -6.14
N THR A 117 3.72 -19.20 -5.73
CA THR A 117 2.44 -19.90 -5.95
C THR A 117 1.44 -19.03 -6.70
N HIS A 118 1.31 -17.75 -6.33
CA HIS A 118 0.35 -16.84 -6.91
C HIS A 118 0.95 -16.05 -8.07
N TYR A 119 0.13 -15.84 -9.11
CA TYR A 119 0.53 -15.03 -10.26
C TYR A 119 0.71 -13.56 -9.89
N ALA A 120 1.41 -12.83 -10.73
CA ALA A 120 1.77 -11.43 -10.47
C ALA A 120 0.57 -10.50 -10.24
N LEU A 121 -0.57 -10.77 -10.86
CA LEU A 121 -1.80 -9.97 -10.70
C LEU A 121 -2.71 -10.48 -9.57
N GLN A 122 -2.31 -11.51 -8.86
CA GLN A 122 -2.97 -12.00 -7.65
C GLN A 122 -2.30 -11.45 -6.39
N LEU A 123 -3.02 -11.42 -5.28
CA LEU A 123 -2.41 -11.14 -3.99
C LEU A 123 -1.42 -12.24 -3.61
N GLN A 124 -0.28 -11.85 -3.08
CA GLN A 124 0.70 -12.77 -2.50
C GLN A 124 0.33 -13.10 -1.05
N GLU A 125 0.82 -14.22 -0.50
CA GLU A 125 0.51 -14.63 0.88
C GLU A 125 0.81 -13.55 1.92
N LYS A 126 1.95 -12.87 1.80
CA LYS A 126 2.32 -11.80 2.74
C LYS A 126 1.45 -10.55 2.60
N GLU A 127 0.95 -10.26 1.40
CA GLU A 127 0.00 -9.16 1.21
C GLU A 127 -1.34 -9.48 1.90
N ARG A 128 -1.82 -10.71 1.81
CA ARG A 128 -2.97 -11.19 2.59
C ARG A 128 -2.72 -11.08 4.09
N ALA A 129 -1.53 -11.51 4.54
CA ALA A 129 -1.17 -11.40 5.96
C ALA A 129 -1.16 -9.95 6.46
N VAL A 130 -0.73 -8.99 5.65
CA VAL A 130 -0.76 -7.56 5.98
C VAL A 130 -2.20 -7.04 6.08
N ILE A 131 -3.11 -7.49 5.22
CA ILE A 131 -4.54 -7.15 5.32
C ILE A 131 -5.13 -7.70 6.62
N GLU A 132 -4.84 -8.95 6.97
CA GLU A 132 -5.26 -9.56 8.24
C GLU A 132 -4.66 -8.83 9.46
N GLU A 133 -3.45 -8.28 9.35
CA GLU A 133 -2.85 -7.47 10.42
C GLU A 133 -3.55 -6.10 10.53
N ALA A 134 -3.93 -5.49 9.41
CA ALA A 134 -4.67 -4.23 9.39
C ALA A 134 -6.04 -4.34 10.07
N LYS A 135 -6.74 -5.46 9.92
CA LYS A 135 -8.00 -5.76 10.61
C LYS A 135 -7.85 -5.79 12.14
N LYS A 136 -6.67 -6.13 12.66
CA LYS A 136 -6.38 -6.06 14.11
C LYS A 136 -6.16 -4.63 14.60
N CYS A 137 -5.84 -3.70 13.69
CA CYS A 137 -5.60 -2.30 14.00
C CYS A 137 -6.91 -1.49 14.09
N SER A 138 -7.85 -1.75 13.19
CA SER A 138 -9.07 -0.96 13.04
C SER A 138 -10.23 -1.80 12.53
N ASP A 139 -11.45 -1.45 12.98
CA ASP A 139 -12.70 -1.98 12.42
C ASP A 139 -13.03 -1.37 11.04
N LYS A 140 -12.21 -0.43 10.54
CA LYS A 140 -12.34 0.16 9.22
C LYS A 140 -11.10 -0.13 8.41
N VAL A 141 -11.22 -1.01 7.44
CA VAL A 141 -10.12 -1.43 6.57
C VAL A 141 -10.39 -0.99 5.14
N ILE A 142 -9.46 -0.23 4.59
CA ILE A 142 -9.49 0.23 3.21
C ILE A 142 -8.27 -0.31 2.46
N VAL A 143 -8.50 -0.99 1.36
CA VAL A 143 -7.40 -1.47 0.51
C VAL A 143 -7.23 -0.52 -0.67
N ILE A 144 -6.03 0.03 -0.83
CA ILE A 144 -5.64 0.85 -1.97
C ILE A 144 -4.88 -0.02 -2.95
N ILE A 145 -5.45 -0.23 -4.12
CA ILE A 145 -4.79 -0.90 -5.24
C ILE A 145 -4.09 0.16 -6.09
N ASN A 146 -2.81 0.33 -5.84
CA ASN A 146 -1.95 1.25 -6.57
C ASN A 146 -1.32 0.54 -7.76
N SER A 147 -2.09 0.44 -8.82
CA SER A 147 -1.70 -0.29 -10.03
C SER A 147 -2.44 0.23 -11.25
N ASP A 148 -1.74 0.43 -12.35
CA ASP A 148 -2.34 0.65 -13.67
C ASP A 148 -2.73 -0.68 -14.35
N ASN A 149 -2.37 -1.79 -13.75
CA ASN A 149 -2.71 -3.13 -14.23
C ASN A 149 -3.98 -3.64 -13.52
N VAL A 150 -4.75 -4.44 -14.22
CA VAL A 150 -5.93 -5.10 -13.65
C VAL A 150 -5.46 -6.19 -12.71
N MET A 151 -5.90 -6.13 -11.45
CA MET A 151 -5.62 -7.16 -10.45
C MET A 151 -6.85 -8.03 -10.16
N GLU A 152 -6.64 -9.26 -9.77
CA GLU A 152 -7.67 -10.15 -9.25
C GLU A 152 -8.01 -9.73 -7.81
N ILE A 153 -9.12 -9.02 -7.64
CA ILE A 153 -9.57 -8.48 -6.34
C ILE A 153 -10.84 -9.16 -5.81
N GLY A 154 -11.22 -10.30 -6.38
CA GLY A 154 -12.46 -11.00 -5.96
C GLY A 154 -12.48 -11.32 -4.48
N GLU A 155 -11.38 -11.83 -3.95
CA GLU A 155 -11.24 -12.15 -2.52
C GLU A 155 -11.38 -10.92 -1.59
N LEU A 156 -10.89 -9.76 -2.02
CA LEU A 156 -11.05 -8.51 -1.25
C LEU A 156 -12.50 -8.01 -1.27
N LYS A 157 -13.15 -8.12 -2.41
CA LYS A 157 -14.55 -7.69 -2.59
C LYS A 157 -15.51 -8.55 -1.77
N ASP A 158 -15.21 -9.83 -1.64
CA ASP A 158 -16.07 -10.79 -0.95
C ASP A 158 -15.78 -10.85 0.57
N ASP A 159 -14.76 -10.15 1.04
CA ASP A 159 -14.37 -10.07 2.46
C ASP A 159 -15.22 -9.00 3.18
N PRO A 160 -16.10 -9.41 4.15
CA PRO A 160 -16.99 -8.47 4.84
C PRO A 160 -16.27 -7.53 5.82
N GLU A 161 -15.00 -7.77 6.12
CA GLU A 161 -14.18 -6.93 7.00
C GLU A 161 -13.37 -5.87 6.23
N ILE A 162 -13.55 -5.79 4.90
CA ILE A 162 -12.99 -4.74 4.06
C ILE A 162 -14.10 -3.74 3.71
N ASP A 163 -14.00 -2.51 4.23
CA ASP A 163 -15.01 -1.47 4.05
C ASP A 163 -14.99 -0.84 2.66
N ALA A 164 -13.81 -0.72 2.07
CA ALA A 164 -13.66 -0.15 0.74
C ALA A 164 -12.40 -0.63 0.02
N ILE A 165 -12.48 -0.66 -1.31
CA ILE A 165 -11.34 -0.87 -2.19
C ILE A 165 -11.24 0.36 -3.09
N LEU A 166 -10.09 1.02 -3.09
CA LEU A 166 -9.82 2.17 -3.93
C LEU A 166 -8.78 1.79 -4.99
N GLN A 167 -9.20 1.75 -6.25
CA GLN A 167 -8.27 1.58 -7.37
C GLN A 167 -7.62 2.91 -7.69
N VAL A 168 -6.29 2.96 -7.58
CA VAL A 168 -5.47 4.14 -7.88
C VAL A 168 -4.35 3.72 -8.82
N GLY A 169 -4.35 4.27 -10.01
CA GLY A 169 -3.25 4.08 -10.97
C GLY A 169 -2.02 4.93 -10.63
N GLY A 170 -1.17 5.16 -11.63
CA GLY A 170 -0.08 6.10 -11.51
C GLY A 170 -0.63 7.53 -11.38
N THR A 171 -0.37 8.16 -10.25
CA THR A 171 -0.98 9.44 -9.87
C THR A 171 -0.28 10.64 -10.48
N CYS A 172 0.89 10.47 -11.08
CA CYS A 172 1.82 11.55 -11.38
C CYS A 172 2.17 12.38 -10.11
N VAL A 173 2.85 13.51 -10.30
CA VAL A 173 3.39 14.32 -9.20
C VAL A 173 2.31 14.85 -8.25
N TYR A 174 1.16 15.25 -8.79
CA TYR A 174 0.11 15.93 -8.02
C TYR A 174 -1.09 15.05 -7.65
N GLY A 175 -1.20 13.87 -8.23
CA GLY A 175 -2.38 13.03 -8.06
C GLY A 175 -2.56 12.45 -6.65
N LEU A 176 -1.50 12.37 -5.85
CA LEU A 176 -1.60 11.94 -4.44
C LEU A 176 -2.53 12.82 -3.61
N TYR A 177 -2.58 14.13 -3.89
CA TYR A 177 -3.55 15.03 -3.23
C TYR A 177 -4.99 14.68 -3.59
N GLY A 178 -5.23 14.21 -4.82
CA GLY A 178 -6.53 13.68 -5.24
C GLY A 178 -6.93 12.45 -4.43
N VAL A 179 -5.99 11.54 -4.17
CA VAL A 179 -6.22 10.36 -3.32
C VAL A 179 -6.64 10.77 -1.92
N ALA A 180 -5.93 11.73 -1.29
CA ALA A 180 -6.28 12.22 0.04
C ALA A 180 -7.66 12.91 0.06
N ASN A 181 -7.99 13.68 -0.96
CA ASN A 181 -9.29 14.35 -1.07
C ASN A 181 -10.45 13.36 -1.21
N VAL A 182 -10.27 12.27 -1.95
CA VAL A 182 -11.26 11.18 -2.03
C VAL A 182 -11.43 10.50 -0.67
N ILE A 183 -10.33 10.14 -0.01
CA ILE A 183 -10.35 9.48 1.29
C ILE A 183 -11.00 10.35 2.37
N THR A 184 -10.79 11.66 2.34
CA THR A 184 -11.41 12.60 3.30
C THR A 184 -12.83 13.00 2.93
N GLY A 185 -13.30 12.63 1.74
CA GLY A 185 -14.64 12.96 1.25
C GLY A 185 -14.78 14.40 0.74
N GLU A 186 -13.66 15.09 0.48
CA GLU A 186 -13.67 16.42 -0.17
C GLU A 186 -14.03 16.32 -1.66
N THR A 187 -13.73 15.17 -2.26
CA THR A 187 -14.05 14.88 -3.66
C THR A 187 -14.62 13.47 -3.76
N SER A 188 -15.62 13.26 -4.62
CA SER A 188 -16.10 11.93 -4.99
C SER A 188 -15.16 11.28 -6.00
N PRO A 189 -14.90 9.98 -5.93
CA PRO A 189 -14.12 9.26 -6.94
C PRO A 189 -14.79 9.21 -8.29
#